data_bffd5b6ab7c3d0cbc9db85a8fb521a62
#
_entry.id   bffd5b6ab7c3d0cbc9db85a8fb521a62
#
_cell.length_a   1.000
_cell.length_b   1.000
_cell.length_c   1.000
_cell.angle_alpha   90.00
_cell.angle_beta   90.00
_cell.angle_gamma   90.00
#
_symmetry.space_group_name_H-M   'P 1'
#
loop_
_entity.id
_entity.type
_entity.pdbx_description
1 polymer ?
#
loop_
_entity_poly.entity_id
_entity_poly.type
_entity_poly.pdbx_seq_one_letter_code
_entity_poly.pdbx_strand_id
1 'polypeptide(L)'
;MTEAQINEIIGTQPEMRHTCGDGAEMLRYNRCLATDYKKLREAYVGQGFTLFCEDPSTHPFIAESSTYVRGDEYAVLFFFSWEYQLHVTISSKGAETLPQIPVEGLRSICPMTVTQPKTRLQGMCEIFRLTDGSFLIFDSSSKGSHDEIYTALSELNGGTEGIHIRIWVMTHVHGDHYGGFLGFAEKYPNAVTLDTVMFAPVNRDVIATLEGYKNSWDTIDYFFNDCLEGFLKKHFPRTVLCSVHAGQRFKLPGGELHILYTPEHVYIERTPVNMNHGSIVAQVIGEEGKALIMGDSEFTSTYWVIKTYQHALRSDIFQYPHHGSGRTPDLLTTVLARSAAILVPCTVDYYKRYSNNCNRMVENWEWTKSTYIMGDGTVTLRMNGECVE
;
A
#
# COMPACT_ATOMS: atom_id res chain seq x y z
N MET A 1 18.10 10.84 14.17
CA MET A 1 18.92 12.06 13.84
C MET A 1 17.98 13.27 13.75
N THR A 2 18.46 14.45 14.12
CA THR A 2 17.68 15.71 13.97
C THR A 2 17.83 16.31 12.56
N GLU A 3 16.91 17.17 12.15
CA GLU A 3 17.04 17.94 10.89
C GLU A 3 18.37 18.69 10.82
N ALA A 4 18.81 19.33 11.92
CA ALA A 4 20.08 20.08 11.95
C ALA A 4 21.29 19.19 11.60
N GLN A 5 21.35 17.98 12.09
CA GLN A 5 22.42 17.01 11.79
C GLN A 5 22.35 16.56 10.33
N ILE A 6 21.13 16.36 9.78
CA ILE A 6 20.93 16.00 8.37
C ILE A 6 21.42 17.15 7.48
N ASN A 7 21.05 18.40 7.81
CA ASN A 7 21.47 19.59 7.08
C ASN A 7 23.00 19.76 7.05
N GLU A 8 23.67 19.45 8.15
CA GLU A 8 25.15 19.48 8.24
C GLU A 8 25.80 18.44 7.31
N ILE A 9 25.24 17.22 7.25
CA ILE A 9 25.75 16.13 6.40
C ILE A 9 25.55 16.43 4.92
N ILE A 10 24.36 16.93 4.55
CA ILE A 10 23.99 17.25 3.15
C ILE A 10 24.63 18.58 2.73
N GLY A 11 24.89 19.50 3.66
CA GLY A 11 25.47 20.82 3.40
C GLY A 11 24.45 21.87 2.93
N THR A 12 23.15 21.60 3.09
CA THR A 12 22.07 22.54 2.72
C THR A 12 20.84 22.36 3.62
N GLN A 13 19.93 23.33 3.56
CA GLN A 13 18.60 23.25 4.19
C GLN A 13 17.63 22.51 3.27
N PRO A 14 16.60 21.84 3.82
CA PRO A 14 15.54 21.29 3.02
C PRO A 14 14.75 22.40 2.34
N GLU A 15 14.41 22.20 1.07
CA GLU A 15 13.60 23.15 0.30
C GLU A 15 12.13 23.10 0.70
N MET A 16 11.66 21.92 1.14
CA MET A 16 10.30 21.73 1.61
C MET A 16 10.26 20.85 2.86
N ARG A 17 9.26 21.12 3.70
CA ARG A 17 8.92 20.32 4.88
C ARG A 17 7.46 19.97 4.85
N HIS A 18 7.14 18.76 5.28
CA HIS A 18 5.79 18.27 5.40
C HIS A 18 5.66 17.42 6.66
N THR A 19 4.66 17.72 7.48
CA THR A 19 4.30 16.86 8.60
C THR A 19 3.33 15.81 8.10
N CYS A 20 3.73 14.55 8.15
CA CYS A 20 2.90 13.40 7.78
C CYS A 20 1.74 13.22 8.78
N GLY A 21 0.73 12.44 8.41
CA GLY A 21 -0.44 12.24 9.27
C GLY A 21 -0.16 11.50 10.59
N ASP A 22 0.90 10.70 10.65
CA ASP A 22 1.40 10.04 11.87
C ASP A 22 2.30 10.94 12.73
N GLY A 23 2.56 12.17 12.27
CA GLY A 23 3.42 13.16 12.91
C GLY A 23 4.91 13.00 12.58
N ALA A 24 5.28 12.12 11.65
CA ALA A 24 6.64 12.10 11.10
C ALA A 24 6.91 13.36 10.28
N GLU A 25 8.14 13.82 10.26
CA GLU A 25 8.56 14.97 9.46
C GLU A 25 9.27 14.52 8.19
N MET A 26 8.75 14.89 7.03
CA MET A 26 9.36 14.66 5.73
C MET A 26 10.06 15.92 5.25
N LEU A 27 11.34 15.79 4.96
CA LEU A 27 12.23 16.83 4.49
C LEU A 27 12.63 16.54 3.04
N ARG A 28 12.45 17.50 2.13
CA ARG A 28 12.90 17.38 0.74
C ARG A 28 14.11 18.25 0.49
N TYR A 29 15.18 17.63 0.03
CA TYR A 29 16.41 18.27 -0.38
C TYR A 29 16.58 18.16 -1.89
N ASN A 30 16.86 19.27 -2.56
CA ASN A 30 17.18 19.32 -3.98
C ASN A 30 18.70 19.38 -4.19
N ARG A 31 19.14 19.06 -5.41
CA ARG A 31 20.57 19.06 -5.82
C ARG A 31 21.44 18.07 -5.03
N CYS A 32 20.83 17.00 -4.51
CA CYS A 32 21.53 15.93 -3.85
C CYS A 32 22.12 14.94 -4.86
N LEU A 33 23.29 14.44 -4.56
CA LEU A 33 23.96 13.40 -5.33
C LEU A 33 23.87 12.06 -4.62
N ALA A 34 24.14 10.97 -5.34
CA ALA A 34 24.23 9.63 -4.74
C ALA A 34 25.27 9.57 -3.60
N THR A 35 26.31 10.41 -3.65
CA THR A 35 27.28 10.55 -2.57
C THR A 35 26.68 11.11 -1.29
N ASP A 36 25.70 12.01 -1.39
CA ASP A 36 25.04 12.60 -0.22
C ASP A 36 24.08 11.59 0.42
N TYR A 37 23.34 10.84 -0.40
CA TYR A 37 22.55 9.69 0.07
C TYR A 37 23.43 8.66 0.80
N LYS A 38 24.58 8.30 0.23
CA LYS A 38 25.52 7.36 0.85
C LYS A 38 26.07 7.89 2.19
N LYS A 39 26.53 9.16 2.25
CA LYS A 39 27.01 9.78 3.50
C LYS A 39 25.93 9.77 4.58
N LEU A 40 24.68 10.04 4.22
CA LEU A 40 23.58 10.04 5.16
C LEU A 40 23.29 8.63 5.69
N ARG A 41 23.32 7.62 4.83
CA ARG A 41 23.21 6.20 5.24
C ARG A 41 24.30 5.82 6.25
N GLU A 42 25.56 6.16 5.95
CA GLU A 42 26.71 5.90 6.83
C GLU A 42 26.54 6.64 8.17
N ALA A 43 26.04 7.87 8.15
CA ALA A 43 25.81 8.65 9.37
C ALA A 43 24.70 8.03 10.26
N TYR A 44 23.61 7.52 9.68
CA TYR A 44 22.59 6.81 10.46
C TYR A 44 23.17 5.58 11.16
N VAL A 45 23.95 4.76 10.45
CA VAL A 45 24.65 3.61 11.05
C VAL A 45 25.63 4.07 12.12
N GLY A 46 26.43 5.12 11.86
CA GLY A 46 27.37 5.68 12.82
C GLY A 46 26.74 6.24 14.10
N GLN A 47 25.47 6.60 14.06
CA GLN A 47 24.67 7.04 15.21
C GLN A 47 23.89 5.90 15.89
N GLY A 48 24.17 4.66 15.54
CA GLY A 48 23.59 3.47 16.19
C GLY A 48 22.21 3.08 15.68
N PHE A 49 21.79 3.58 14.51
CA PHE A 49 20.62 3.06 13.81
C PHE A 49 20.98 1.77 13.09
N THR A 50 20.04 0.84 13.04
CA THR A 50 20.15 -0.39 12.27
C THR A 50 19.33 -0.29 11.00
N LEU A 51 19.82 -0.87 9.91
CA LEU A 51 19.07 -0.98 8.66
C LEU A 51 17.90 -1.96 8.87
N PHE A 52 16.68 -1.47 8.69
CA PHE A 52 15.46 -2.28 8.75
C PHE A 52 15.16 -2.93 7.41
N CYS A 53 15.14 -2.13 6.33
CA CYS A 53 14.95 -2.59 4.97
C CYS A 53 15.59 -1.63 3.97
N GLU A 54 15.86 -2.12 2.77
CA GLU A 54 16.32 -1.28 1.65
C GLU A 54 15.73 -1.77 0.32
N ASP A 55 15.57 -0.86 -0.61
CA ASP A 55 15.31 -1.11 -2.01
C ASP A 55 16.45 -0.51 -2.83
N PRO A 56 17.51 -1.30 -3.07
CA PRO A 56 18.62 -0.84 -3.89
C PRO A 56 18.16 -0.72 -5.33
N SER A 57 18.31 0.43 -5.93
CA SER A 57 18.00 0.60 -7.35
C SER A 57 18.89 -0.31 -8.20
N THR A 58 18.27 -1.07 -9.06
CA THR A 58 18.95 -1.87 -10.08
C THR A 58 19.23 -1.08 -11.35
N HIS A 59 18.75 0.15 -11.43
CA HIS A 59 18.86 1.00 -12.61
C HIS A 59 18.97 2.49 -12.22
N PRO A 60 19.85 3.27 -12.88
CA PRO A 60 20.14 4.66 -12.48
C PRO A 60 18.94 5.63 -12.56
N PHE A 61 17.82 5.22 -13.15
CA PHE A 61 16.61 6.02 -13.26
C PHE A 61 15.46 5.52 -12.38
N ILE A 62 15.74 4.61 -11.45
CA ILE A 62 14.77 4.14 -10.44
C ILE A 62 15.21 4.67 -9.09
N ALA A 63 14.25 5.07 -8.26
CA ALA A 63 14.57 5.55 -6.92
C ALA A 63 15.18 4.44 -6.05
N GLU A 64 16.04 4.86 -5.12
CA GLU A 64 16.60 4.01 -4.07
C GLU A 64 15.96 4.39 -2.74
N SER A 65 15.72 3.43 -1.87
CA SER A 65 15.23 3.70 -0.53
C SER A 65 15.93 2.87 0.54
N SER A 66 15.95 3.38 1.76
CA SER A 66 16.40 2.64 2.92
C SER A 66 15.69 3.13 4.18
N THR A 67 15.29 2.22 5.05
CA THR A 67 14.68 2.52 6.34
C THR A 67 15.62 2.12 7.47
N TYR A 68 15.81 3.01 8.40
CA TYR A 68 16.69 2.84 9.57
C TYR A 68 15.86 2.96 10.85
N VAL A 69 16.17 2.14 11.85
CA VAL A 69 15.49 2.14 13.15
C VAL A 69 16.48 2.18 14.32
N ARG A 70 16.08 2.87 15.41
CA ARG A 70 16.82 2.91 16.66
C ARG A 70 15.88 3.11 17.84
N GLY A 71 15.67 2.07 18.66
CA GLY A 71 14.59 2.10 19.66
C GLY A 71 13.25 2.30 18.97
N ASP A 72 12.52 3.35 19.37
CA ASP A 72 11.24 3.72 18.76
C ASP A 72 11.39 4.70 17.58
N GLU A 73 12.58 5.21 17.33
CA GLU A 73 12.85 6.14 16.23
C GLU A 73 13.00 5.41 14.90
N TYR A 74 12.49 6.01 13.81
CA TYR A 74 12.81 5.55 12.47
C TYR A 74 13.15 6.71 11.52
N ALA A 75 13.83 6.36 10.41
CA ALA A 75 14.04 7.24 9.29
C ALA A 75 13.87 6.47 7.98
N VAL A 76 13.17 7.07 7.01
CA VAL A 76 13.07 6.58 5.65
C VAL A 76 13.80 7.55 4.72
N LEU A 77 14.82 7.05 4.05
CA LEU A 77 15.57 7.80 3.04
C LEU A 77 15.10 7.36 1.66
N PHE A 78 14.74 8.31 0.82
CA PHE A 78 14.24 8.03 -0.51
C PHE A 78 14.97 8.95 -1.51
N PHE A 79 15.82 8.37 -2.39
CA PHE A 79 16.69 9.11 -3.30
C PHE A 79 16.26 8.96 -4.76
N PHE A 80 16.05 10.09 -5.42
CA PHE A 80 15.67 10.21 -6.84
C PHE A 80 16.86 10.71 -7.64
N SER A 81 17.62 9.80 -8.22
CA SER A 81 18.87 10.13 -8.91
C SER A 81 18.69 11.07 -10.11
N TRP A 82 17.60 10.92 -10.87
CA TRP A 82 17.32 11.75 -12.06
C TRP A 82 16.81 13.15 -11.74
N GLU A 83 16.26 13.37 -10.53
CA GLU A 83 15.82 14.70 -10.06
C GLU A 83 16.82 15.34 -9.14
N TYR A 84 17.88 14.63 -8.77
CA TYR A 84 18.82 15.06 -7.74
C TYR A 84 18.10 15.43 -6.44
N GLN A 85 17.08 14.67 -6.08
CA GLN A 85 16.27 14.88 -4.88
C GLN A 85 16.49 13.77 -3.87
N LEU A 86 16.46 14.16 -2.61
CA LEU A 86 16.46 13.26 -1.47
C LEU A 86 15.32 13.65 -0.54
N HIS A 87 14.41 12.71 -0.30
CA HIS A 87 13.39 12.84 0.73
C HIS A 87 13.85 12.07 1.96
N VAL A 88 13.73 12.70 3.12
CA VAL A 88 14.09 12.11 4.41
C VAL A 88 12.89 12.24 5.33
N THR A 89 12.24 11.12 5.62
CA THR A 89 11.15 11.08 6.60
C THR A 89 11.73 10.62 7.94
N ILE A 90 11.53 11.39 8.99
CA ILE A 90 12.06 11.11 10.33
C ILE A 90 10.93 11.08 11.35
N SER A 91 10.97 10.12 12.26
CA SER A 91 10.06 10.05 13.40
C SER A 91 10.80 9.66 14.66
N SER A 92 10.36 10.24 15.78
CA SER A 92 10.84 9.87 17.12
C SER A 92 10.05 8.72 17.75
N LYS A 93 9.07 8.16 17.04
CA LYS A 93 8.18 7.08 17.52
C LYS A 93 7.70 6.21 16.36
N GLY A 94 7.23 5.03 16.68
CA GLY A 94 6.53 4.13 15.75
C GLY A 94 7.43 3.06 15.12
N ALA A 95 8.72 3.03 15.39
CA ALA A 95 9.61 1.97 14.89
C ALA A 95 9.19 0.58 15.39
N GLU A 96 8.70 0.50 16.63
CA GLU A 96 8.22 -0.77 17.20
C GLU A 96 6.93 -1.29 16.56
N THR A 97 6.21 -0.44 15.83
CA THR A 97 4.99 -0.85 15.11
C THR A 97 5.30 -1.48 13.75
N LEU A 98 6.52 -1.31 13.22
CA LEU A 98 6.93 -1.90 11.96
C LEU A 98 6.96 -3.43 12.07
N PRO A 99 6.17 -4.17 11.28
CA PRO A 99 6.08 -5.61 11.42
C PRO A 99 7.40 -6.30 11.08
N GLN A 100 7.90 -7.08 12.00
CA GLN A 100 9.04 -7.96 11.84
C GLN A 100 8.55 -9.40 11.80
N ILE A 101 8.11 -9.86 10.63
CA ILE A 101 7.62 -11.22 10.46
C ILE A 101 8.82 -12.16 10.40
N PRO A 102 8.96 -13.09 11.36
CA PRO A 102 10.03 -14.07 11.31
C PRO A 102 9.74 -15.05 10.16
N VAL A 103 10.49 -14.92 9.07
CA VAL A 103 10.34 -15.79 7.89
C VAL A 103 11.38 -16.92 7.86
N GLU A 104 12.46 -16.80 8.64
CA GLU A 104 13.50 -17.82 8.71
C GLU A 104 12.96 -19.09 9.38
N GLY A 105 13.14 -20.23 8.72
CA GLY A 105 12.68 -21.54 9.22
C GLY A 105 11.18 -21.80 9.06
N LEU A 106 10.39 -20.88 8.50
CA LEU A 106 9.01 -21.15 8.15
C LEU A 106 8.93 -22.17 7.02
N ARG A 107 8.11 -23.19 7.22
CA ARG A 107 7.84 -24.18 6.19
C ARG A 107 6.77 -23.66 5.25
N SER A 108 7.05 -23.65 3.95
CA SER A 108 6.01 -23.46 2.94
C SER A 108 5.06 -24.67 2.95
N ILE A 109 3.76 -24.40 3.09
CA ILE A 109 2.69 -25.40 3.07
C ILE A 109 1.77 -25.26 1.85
N CYS A 110 1.83 -24.12 1.17
CA CYS A 110 1.08 -23.83 -0.04
C CYS A 110 1.83 -22.79 -0.90
N PRO A 111 1.53 -22.70 -2.21
CA PRO A 111 1.98 -21.58 -3.03
C PRO A 111 1.33 -20.28 -2.57
N MET A 112 2.00 -19.13 -2.81
CA MET A 112 1.38 -17.83 -2.64
C MET A 112 0.35 -17.61 -3.74
N THR A 113 -0.85 -17.13 -3.35
CA THR A 113 -1.94 -16.83 -4.28
C THR A 113 -2.57 -15.49 -3.92
N VAL A 114 -3.27 -14.87 -4.88
CA VAL A 114 -4.17 -13.74 -4.62
C VAL A 114 -5.60 -14.11 -4.99
N THR A 115 -6.54 -13.76 -4.14
CA THR A 115 -7.98 -13.96 -4.36
C THR A 115 -8.68 -12.61 -4.34
N GLN A 116 -9.42 -12.32 -5.41
CA GLN A 116 -10.41 -11.25 -5.43
C GLN A 116 -11.77 -11.90 -5.12
N PRO A 117 -12.30 -11.75 -3.89
CA PRO A 117 -13.58 -12.35 -3.53
C PRO A 117 -14.72 -11.62 -4.24
N LYS A 118 -15.75 -12.37 -4.66
CA LYS A 118 -16.99 -11.75 -5.11
C LYS A 118 -17.65 -11.03 -3.96
N THR A 119 -17.89 -9.73 -4.11
CA THR A 119 -18.74 -8.96 -3.20
C THR A 119 -19.95 -8.42 -3.96
N ARG A 120 -21.09 -8.32 -3.25
CA ARG A 120 -22.33 -7.78 -3.83
C ARG A 120 -22.30 -6.27 -3.98
N LEU A 121 -21.44 -5.61 -3.18
CA LEU A 121 -21.32 -4.17 -3.14
C LEU A 121 -20.04 -3.74 -3.86
N GLN A 122 -20.04 -2.49 -4.32
CA GLN A 122 -18.86 -1.84 -4.88
C GLN A 122 -17.74 -1.78 -3.83
N GLY A 123 -16.51 -1.92 -4.28
CA GLY A 123 -15.34 -1.74 -3.43
C GLY A 123 -14.21 -2.70 -3.77
N MET A 124 -13.09 -2.54 -3.12
CA MET A 124 -11.88 -3.33 -3.33
C MET A 124 -11.65 -4.28 -2.14
N CYS A 125 -11.26 -5.52 -2.44
CA CYS A 125 -10.72 -6.46 -1.46
C CYS A 125 -9.86 -7.49 -2.19
N GLU A 126 -8.57 -7.52 -1.84
CA GLU A 126 -7.61 -8.48 -2.41
C GLU A 126 -6.97 -9.28 -1.26
N ILE A 127 -7.15 -10.59 -1.27
CA ILE A 127 -6.67 -11.51 -0.22
C ILE A 127 -5.50 -12.31 -0.75
N PHE A 128 -4.31 -12.07 -0.23
CA PHE A 128 -3.13 -12.89 -0.50
C PHE A 128 -3.03 -14.00 0.55
N ARG A 129 -3.02 -15.25 0.11
CA ARG A 129 -2.65 -16.38 0.95
C ARG A 129 -1.15 -16.56 0.85
N LEU A 130 -0.45 -16.43 1.98
CA LEU A 130 1.00 -16.55 2.08
C LEU A 130 1.42 -18.04 2.14
N THR A 131 2.71 -18.32 1.94
CA THR A 131 3.17 -19.70 1.85
C THR A 131 3.08 -20.51 3.13
N ASP A 132 2.94 -19.85 4.29
CA ASP A 132 2.67 -20.50 5.58
C ASP A 132 1.18 -20.68 5.90
N GLY A 133 0.30 -20.32 4.95
CA GLY A 133 -1.15 -20.37 5.08
C GLY A 133 -1.79 -19.16 5.73
N SER A 134 -1.01 -18.21 6.24
CA SER A 134 -1.52 -16.93 6.75
C SER A 134 -1.90 -15.97 5.62
N PHE A 135 -2.48 -14.81 5.97
CA PHE A 135 -3.04 -13.88 4.99
C PHE A 135 -2.44 -12.46 5.08
N LEU A 136 -2.29 -11.83 3.91
CA LEU A 136 -2.17 -10.40 3.72
C LEU A 136 -3.40 -9.91 2.97
N ILE A 137 -4.07 -8.85 3.45
CA ILE A 137 -5.30 -8.34 2.84
C ILE A 137 -5.11 -6.87 2.47
N PHE A 138 -5.58 -6.48 1.30
CA PHE A 138 -5.75 -5.08 0.90
C PHE A 138 -7.22 -4.74 0.86
N ASP A 139 -7.61 -3.73 1.62
CA ASP A 139 -8.96 -3.20 1.74
C ASP A 139 -10.02 -4.25 2.14
N SER A 140 -11.29 -3.88 2.05
CA SER A 140 -12.37 -4.71 2.59
C SER A 140 -13.72 -4.48 1.91
N SER A 141 -13.73 -3.81 0.76
CA SER A 141 -14.97 -3.45 0.10
C SER A 141 -15.89 -2.56 0.96
N SER A 142 -17.12 -2.38 0.56
CA SER A 142 -18.11 -1.55 1.24
C SER A 142 -18.62 -2.20 2.53
N LYS A 143 -19.17 -1.35 3.41
CA LYS A 143 -19.86 -1.83 4.63
C LYS A 143 -20.98 -2.82 4.26
N GLY A 144 -20.92 -4.01 4.85
CA GLY A 144 -21.84 -5.11 4.55
C GLY A 144 -21.21 -6.24 3.73
N SER A 145 -19.97 -6.07 3.21
CA SER A 145 -19.24 -7.16 2.52
C SER A 145 -18.44 -8.06 3.48
N HIS A 146 -18.57 -7.86 4.77
CA HIS A 146 -17.83 -8.61 5.78
C HIS A 146 -18.08 -10.11 5.76
N ASP A 147 -19.30 -10.54 5.40
CA ASP A 147 -19.66 -11.97 5.34
C ASP A 147 -19.00 -12.65 4.14
N GLU A 148 -18.99 -11.98 2.99
CA GLU A 148 -18.30 -12.47 1.80
C GLU A 148 -16.78 -12.59 2.03
N ILE A 149 -16.19 -11.63 2.73
CA ILE A 149 -14.76 -11.66 3.10
C ILE A 149 -14.46 -12.81 4.05
N TYR A 150 -15.28 -12.98 5.10
CA TYR A 150 -15.11 -14.08 6.05
C TYR A 150 -15.28 -15.45 5.40
N THR A 151 -16.26 -15.59 4.49
CA THR A 151 -16.46 -16.80 3.71
C THR A 151 -15.24 -17.12 2.86
N ALA A 152 -14.72 -16.14 2.10
CA ALA A 152 -13.52 -16.32 1.29
C ALA A 152 -12.30 -16.73 2.13
N LEU A 153 -12.08 -16.07 3.27
CA LEU A 153 -11.00 -16.43 4.19
C LEU A 153 -11.15 -17.87 4.73
N SER A 154 -12.35 -18.26 5.08
CA SER A 154 -12.65 -19.61 5.60
C SER A 154 -12.41 -20.68 4.54
N GLU A 155 -12.82 -20.44 3.30
CA GLU A 155 -12.59 -21.33 2.17
C GLU A 155 -11.11 -21.48 1.87
N LEU A 156 -10.37 -20.35 1.78
CA LEU A 156 -8.93 -20.33 1.55
C LEU A 156 -8.13 -20.99 2.69
N ASN A 157 -8.60 -20.87 3.92
CA ASN A 157 -7.98 -21.49 5.09
C ASN A 157 -8.28 -22.99 5.20
N GLY A 158 -9.31 -23.48 4.49
CA GLY A 158 -9.80 -24.85 4.62
C GLY A 158 -10.68 -25.08 5.86
N GLY A 159 -11.21 -24.01 6.44
CA GLY A 159 -12.09 -24.02 7.62
C GLY A 159 -12.09 -22.70 8.36
N THR A 160 -12.95 -22.62 9.37
CA THR A 160 -13.17 -21.38 10.14
C THR A 160 -12.22 -21.20 11.33
N GLU A 161 -11.44 -22.21 11.65
CA GLU A 161 -10.52 -22.19 12.80
C GLU A 161 -9.10 -21.82 12.37
N GLY A 162 -8.42 -21.03 13.23
CA GLY A 162 -6.99 -20.72 13.04
C GLY A 162 -6.71 -19.75 11.89
N ILE A 163 -7.68 -19.00 11.40
CA ILE A 163 -7.46 -17.97 10.39
C ILE A 163 -6.50 -16.91 10.95
N HIS A 164 -5.35 -16.76 10.31
CA HIS A 164 -4.32 -15.82 10.75
C HIS A 164 -4.05 -14.77 9.67
N ILE A 165 -4.40 -13.53 9.97
CA ILE A 165 -4.15 -12.36 9.12
C ILE A 165 -2.93 -11.64 9.68
N ARG A 166 -1.80 -11.69 8.97
CA ARG A 166 -0.57 -11.02 9.40
C ARG A 166 -0.64 -9.53 9.19
N ILE A 167 -1.19 -9.12 8.04
CA ILE A 167 -1.28 -7.70 7.70
C ILE A 167 -2.60 -7.45 7.00
N TRP A 168 -3.29 -6.39 7.42
CA TRP A 168 -4.43 -5.80 6.71
C TRP A 168 -4.08 -4.38 6.30
N VAL A 169 -3.89 -4.13 5.01
CA VAL A 169 -3.55 -2.82 4.46
C VAL A 169 -4.84 -2.08 4.13
N MET A 170 -4.99 -0.87 4.67
CA MET A 170 -6.03 0.09 4.27
C MET A 170 -5.41 1.05 3.28
N THR A 171 -5.78 0.97 2.01
CA THR A 171 -5.14 1.79 0.97
C THR A 171 -5.47 3.26 1.15
N HIS A 172 -6.73 3.60 1.42
CA HIS A 172 -7.17 4.97 1.67
C HIS A 172 -8.54 5.02 2.39
N VAL A 173 -9.02 6.23 2.65
CA VAL A 173 -10.13 6.50 3.58
C VAL A 173 -11.52 6.56 2.92
N HIS A 174 -11.80 5.81 1.87
CA HIS A 174 -13.15 5.72 1.32
C HIS A 174 -13.90 4.49 1.85
N GLY A 175 -15.22 4.64 2.02
CA GLY A 175 -16.08 3.63 2.65
C GLY A 175 -16.17 2.31 1.90
N ASP A 176 -15.91 2.31 0.60
CA ASP A 176 -15.84 1.12 -0.24
C ASP A 176 -14.44 0.45 -0.25
N HIS A 177 -13.56 0.88 0.66
CA HIS A 177 -12.26 0.27 0.93
C HIS A 177 -12.15 -0.23 2.37
N TYR A 178 -12.52 0.58 3.36
CA TYR A 178 -12.46 0.17 4.77
C TYR A 178 -13.79 -0.28 5.38
N GLY A 179 -14.92 -0.02 4.70
CA GLY A 179 -16.24 -0.24 5.29
C GLY A 179 -16.51 -1.69 5.69
N GLY A 180 -16.07 -2.66 4.88
CA GLY A 180 -16.18 -4.06 5.19
C GLY A 180 -15.38 -4.49 6.42
N PHE A 181 -14.19 -3.88 6.64
CA PHE A 181 -13.37 -4.13 7.84
C PHE A 181 -14.10 -3.78 9.14
N LEU A 182 -14.83 -2.66 9.14
CA LEU A 182 -15.61 -2.29 10.33
C LEU A 182 -16.64 -3.37 10.69
N GLY A 183 -17.43 -3.79 9.70
CA GLY A 183 -18.40 -4.85 9.90
C GLY A 183 -17.76 -6.19 10.25
N PHE A 184 -16.61 -6.51 9.65
CA PHE A 184 -15.83 -7.70 9.95
C PHE A 184 -15.33 -7.71 11.40
N ALA A 185 -14.75 -6.61 11.86
CA ALA A 185 -14.27 -6.48 13.22
C ALA A 185 -15.38 -6.53 14.27
N GLU A 186 -16.55 -5.98 13.96
CA GLU A 186 -17.72 -6.03 14.84
C GLU A 186 -18.31 -7.45 14.93
N LYS A 187 -18.36 -8.19 13.82
CA LYS A 187 -19.04 -9.50 13.75
C LYS A 187 -18.13 -10.68 14.06
N TYR A 188 -16.85 -10.59 13.68
CA TYR A 188 -15.89 -11.69 13.74
C TYR A 188 -14.64 -11.40 14.58
N PRO A 189 -14.72 -10.68 15.72
CA PRO A 189 -13.53 -10.24 16.47
C PRO A 189 -12.70 -11.40 17.05
N ASN A 190 -13.31 -12.57 17.24
CA ASN A 190 -12.66 -13.77 17.79
C ASN A 190 -12.47 -14.88 16.76
N ALA A 191 -12.86 -14.67 15.51
CA ALA A 191 -12.78 -15.70 14.48
C ALA A 191 -11.41 -15.72 13.78
N VAL A 192 -10.61 -14.68 13.97
CA VAL A 192 -9.32 -14.53 13.33
C VAL A 192 -8.27 -14.00 14.32
N THR A 193 -7.01 -14.30 14.05
CA THR A 193 -5.89 -13.54 14.63
C THR A 193 -5.47 -12.48 13.61
N LEU A 194 -5.39 -11.21 14.02
CA LEU A 194 -4.94 -10.10 13.20
C LEU A 194 -3.72 -9.47 13.88
N ASP A 195 -2.55 -9.53 13.23
CA ASP A 195 -1.31 -9.02 13.82
C ASP A 195 -1.16 -7.51 13.61
N THR A 196 -1.32 -7.02 12.38
CA THR A 196 -1.05 -5.63 12.02
C THR A 196 -2.12 -5.07 11.08
N VAL A 197 -2.57 -3.85 11.34
CA VAL A 197 -3.26 -3.00 10.38
C VAL A 197 -2.27 -1.94 9.90
N MET A 198 -2.08 -1.87 8.58
CA MET A 198 -1.23 -0.86 7.92
C MET A 198 -2.08 0.20 7.25
N PHE A 199 -1.68 1.46 7.35
CA PHE A 199 -2.27 2.55 6.60
C PHE A 199 -1.28 3.73 6.48
N ALA A 200 -1.56 4.70 5.62
CA ALA A 200 -0.82 5.94 5.52
C ALA A 200 -1.77 7.10 5.89
N PRO A 201 -1.72 7.61 7.13
CA PRO A 201 -2.62 8.66 7.57
C PRO A 201 -2.33 9.97 6.84
N VAL A 202 -3.37 10.67 6.42
CA VAL A 202 -3.28 11.99 5.80
C VAL A 202 -3.24 13.05 6.88
N ASN A 203 -2.38 14.05 6.70
CA ASN A 203 -2.29 15.17 7.64
C ASN A 203 -3.63 15.96 7.67
N ARG A 204 -4.12 16.27 8.89
CA ARG A 204 -5.38 17.00 9.11
C ARG A 204 -5.42 18.36 8.44
N ASP A 205 -4.31 19.10 8.47
CA ASP A 205 -4.24 20.42 7.86
C ASP A 205 -4.40 20.33 6.34
N VAL A 206 -3.92 19.26 5.73
CA VAL A 206 -4.14 18.98 4.30
C VAL A 206 -5.61 18.70 4.04
N ILE A 207 -6.25 17.83 4.85
CA ILE A 207 -7.68 17.51 4.71
C ILE A 207 -8.53 18.76 4.84
N ALA A 208 -8.21 19.64 5.79
CA ALA A 208 -8.95 20.87 6.02
C ALA A 208 -8.94 21.84 4.82
N THR A 209 -7.96 21.72 3.92
CA THR A 209 -7.88 22.54 2.70
C THR A 209 -8.73 22.03 1.55
N LEU A 210 -9.26 20.80 1.64
CA LEU A 210 -10.08 20.19 0.60
C LEU A 210 -11.50 20.76 0.63
N GLU A 211 -11.76 21.76 -0.21
CA GLU A 211 -13.09 22.39 -0.31
C GLU A 211 -14.14 21.37 -0.81
N GLY A 212 -15.33 21.42 -0.20
CA GLY A 212 -16.50 20.64 -0.60
C GLY A 212 -16.69 19.29 0.09
N TYR A 213 -15.76 18.84 0.94
CA TYR A 213 -15.85 17.55 1.64
C TYR A 213 -16.10 17.64 3.15
N LYS A 214 -16.31 18.85 3.70
CA LYS A 214 -16.36 19.13 5.15
C LYS A 214 -17.26 18.17 5.96
N ASN A 215 -18.41 17.77 5.45
CA ASN A 215 -19.38 16.97 6.22
C ASN A 215 -19.13 15.44 6.19
N SER A 216 -18.47 14.92 5.16
CA SER A 216 -18.09 13.49 5.07
C SER A 216 -16.68 13.23 5.60
N TRP A 217 -15.84 14.25 5.57
CA TRP A 217 -14.45 14.20 5.97
C TRP A 217 -14.25 14.15 7.48
N ASP A 218 -15.06 14.88 8.25
CA ASP A 218 -15.00 14.84 9.72
C ASP A 218 -15.17 13.41 10.26
N THR A 219 -16.04 12.60 9.64
CA THR A 219 -16.24 11.20 10.04
C THR A 219 -15.07 10.32 9.64
N ILE A 220 -14.52 10.53 8.45
CA ILE A 220 -13.38 9.76 7.91
C ILE A 220 -12.11 10.10 8.69
N ASP A 221 -11.82 11.40 8.87
CA ASP A 221 -10.67 11.86 9.63
C ASP A 221 -10.75 11.38 11.10
N TYR A 222 -11.91 11.49 11.71
CA TYR A 222 -12.15 11.00 13.07
C TYR A 222 -11.89 9.49 13.19
N PHE A 223 -12.32 8.70 12.22
CA PHE A 223 -12.11 7.26 12.26
C PHE A 223 -10.64 6.89 12.15
N PHE A 224 -9.93 7.43 11.16
CA PHE A 224 -8.55 7.01 10.88
C PHE A 224 -7.52 7.67 11.79
N ASN A 225 -7.65 8.96 12.07
CA ASN A 225 -6.64 9.67 12.84
C ASN A 225 -6.88 9.61 14.35
N ASP A 226 -8.15 9.60 14.80
CA ASP A 226 -8.48 9.65 16.23
C ASP A 226 -9.06 8.35 16.78
N CYS A 227 -9.81 7.59 15.98
CA CYS A 227 -10.61 6.47 16.47
C CYS A 227 -10.14 5.10 16.04
N LEU A 228 -9.35 4.95 14.98
CA LEU A 228 -8.93 3.64 14.48
C LEU A 228 -8.20 2.85 15.56
N GLU A 229 -7.29 3.48 16.29
CA GLU A 229 -6.56 2.82 17.38
C GLU A 229 -7.50 2.34 18.49
N GLY A 230 -8.46 3.19 18.89
CA GLY A 230 -9.48 2.83 19.88
C GLY A 230 -10.41 1.72 19.40
N PHE A 231 -10.78 1.72 18.12
CA PHE A 231 -11.57 0.68 17.50
C PHE A 231 -10.83 -0.67 17.47
N LEU A 232 -9.54 -0.67 17.10
CA LEU A 232 -8.69 -1.86 17.13
C LEU A 232 -8.52 -2.40 18.56
N LYS A 233 -8.23 -1.55 19.54
CA LYS A 233 -8.14 -1.95 20.95
C LYS A 233 -9.41 -2.64 21.46
N LYS A 234 -10.56 -2.23 20.96
CA LYS A 234 -11.85 -2.83 21.34
C LYS A 234 -12.09 -4.20 20.70
N HIS A 235 -11.81 -4.33 19.40
CA HIS A 235 -12.18 -5.54 18.63
C HIS A 235 -11.01 -6.51 18.44
N PHE A 236 -9.80 -5.99 18.29
CA PHE A 236 -8.55 -6.73 18.09
C PHE A 236 -7.45 -6.20 19.01
N PRO A 237 -7.53 -6.46 20.34
CA PRO A 237 -6.66 -5.80 21.34
C PRO A 237 -5.16 -6.13 21.22
N ARG A 238 -4.78 -7.12 20.42
CA ARG A 238 -3.37 -7.49 20.17
C ARG A 238 -2.84 -6.94 18.85
N THR A 239 -3.69 -6.35 18.05
CA THR A 239 -3.34 -5.84 16.73
C THR A 239 -2.54 -4.55 16.86
N VAL A 240 -1.45 -4.47 16.12
CA VAL A 240 -0.61 -3.29 16.01
C VAL A 240 -1.11 -2.41 14.87
N LEU A 241 -1.25 -1.11 15.12
CA LEU A 241 -1.50 -0.11 14.09
C LEU A 241 -0.15 0.43 13.59
N CYS A 242 0.15 0.24 12.32
CA CYS A 242 1.40 0.63 11.69
C CYS A 242 1.18 1.69 10.61
N SER A 243 1.79 2.86 10.77
CA SER A 243 1.91 3.84 9.70
C SER A 243 3.04 3.45 8.75
N VAL A 244 2.78 3.51 7.44
CA VAL A 244 3.76 3.14 6.42
C VAL A 244 4.13 4.32 5.54
N HIS A 245 5.34 4.26 5.00
CA HIS A 245 5.91 5.26 4.07
C HIS A 245 6.44 4.60 2.81
N ALA A 246 6.41 5.33 1.69
CA ALA A 246 6.95 4.84 0.43
C ALA A 246 8.44 4.45 0.56
N GLY A 247 8.81 3.37 -0.12
CA GLY A 247 10.15 2.79 -0.08
C GLY A 247 10.37 1.75 1.02
N GLN A 248 9.43 1.56 1.93
CA GLN A 248 9.51 0.50 2.93
C GLN A 248 9.21 -0.87 2.32
N ARG A 249 9.94 -1.88 2.79
CA ARG A 249 9.77 -3.28 2.40
C ARG A 249 9.62 -4.16 3.64
N PHE A 250 8.67 -5.08 3.58
CA PHE A 250 8.36 -5.99 4.66
C PHE A 250 8.45 -7.43 4.17
N LYS A 251 9.24 -8.24 4.85
CA LYS A 251 9.32 -9.68 4.54
C LYS A 251 7.98 -10.35 4.85
N LEU A 252 7.58 -11.25 3.97
CA LEU A 252 6.39 -12.09 4.11
C LEU A 252 6.78 -13.57 3.97
N PRO A 253 6.03 -14.51 4.53
CA PRO A 253 6.17 -15.91 4.18
C PRO A 253 6.00 -16.12 2.67
N GLY A 254 7.11 -16.49 2.01
CA GLY A 254 7.16 -16.70 0.56
C GLY A 254 7.35 -15.44 -0.29
N GLY A 255 7.68 -14.28 0.30
CA GLY A 255 7.89 -13.07 -0.49
C GLY A 255 8.10 -11.80 0.31
N GLU A 256 7.69 -10.68 -0.29
CA GLU A 256 7.82 -9.34 0.28
C GLU A 256 6.62 -8.45 -0.10
N LEU A 257 6.27 -7.53 0.82
CA LEU A 257 5.41 -6.38 0.55
C LEU A 257 6.29 -5.14 0.38
N HIS A 258 6.19 -4.49 -0.76
CA HIS A 258 6.89 -3.24 -1.05
C HIS A 258 5.89 -2.09 -1.16
N ILE A 259 6.01 -1.08 -0.30
CA ILE A 259 5.19 0.14 -0.35
C ILE A 259 5.83 1.08 -1.36
N LEU A 260 5.18 1.24 -2.52
CA LEU A 260 5.69 2.07 -3.61
C LEU A 260 5.34 3.55 -3.43
N TYR A 261 4.17 3.83 -2.86
CA TYR A 261 3.67 5.20 -2.74
C TYR A 261 2.81 5.36 -1.49
N THR A 262 2.96 6.52 -0.88
CA THR A 262 2.15 7.04 0.23
C THR A 262 1.86 8.54 0.00
N PRO A 263 0.78 9.10 0.57
CA PRO A 263 0.25 10.41 0.17
C PRO A 263 1.18 11.60 0.40
N GLU A 264 2.11 11.54 1.35
CA GLU A 264 3.01 12.64 1.69
C GLU A 264 3.87 13.11 0.51
N HIS A 265 4.22 12.20 -0.40
CA HIS A 265 5.04 12.54 -1.58
C HIS A 265 4.33 13.46 -2.58
N VAL A 266 3.00 13.42 -2.62
CA VAL A 266 2.20 14.33 -3.44
C VAL A 266 1.82 15.58 -2.65
N TYR A 267 1.50 15.42 -1.38
CA TYR A 267 1.07 16.53 -0.54
C TYR A 267 2.17 17.57 -0.28
N ILE A 268 3.42 17.16 -0.34
CA ILE A 268 4.55 18.08 -0.27
C ILE A 268 4.62 19.03 -1.48
N GLU A 269 4.06 18.63 -2.62
CA GLU A 269 4.10 19.41 -3.86
C GLU A 269 2.78 20.11 -4.19
N ARG A 270 1.65 19.49 -3.85
CA ARG A 270 0.31 19.95 -4.25
C ARG A 270 -0.72 19.61 -3.20
N THR A 271 -1.70 20.48 -3.03
CA THR A 271 -2.93 20.14 -2.31
C THR A 271 -3.72 19.13 -3.17
N PRO A 272 -4.00 17.92 -2.69
CA PRO A 272 -4.74 16.93 -3.45
C PRO A 272 -6.19 17.39 -3.65
N VAL A 273 -6.78 16.98 -4.79
CA VAL A 273 -8.16 17.36 -5.14
C VAL A 273 -9.17 16.44 -4.46
N ASN A 274 -8.76 15.20 -4.15
CA ASN A 274 -9.57 14.19 -3.46
C ASN A 274 -8.66 13.16 -2.76
N MET A 275 -9.28 12.27 -1.96
CA MET A 275 -8.54 11.29 -1.16
C MET A 275 -8.09 10.05 -1.91
N ASN A 276 -8.53 9.82 -3.14
CA ASN A 276 -7.99 8.77 -3.99
C ASN A 276 -6.48 8.94 -4.20
N HIS A 277 -6.01 10.20 -4.23
CA HIS A 277 -4.58 10.50 -4.24
C HIS A 277 -3.84 10.05 -2.98
N GLY A 278 -4.57 9.74 -1.91
CA GLY A 278 -4.05 9.16 -0.67
C GLY A 278 -3.86 7.65 -0.72
N SER A 279 -4.27 6.99 -1.80
CA SER A 279 -4.16 5.53 -1.90
C SER A 279 -2.72 5.06 -1.80
N ILE A 280 -2.45 4.16 -0.87
CA ILE A 280 -1.19 3.40 -0.86
C ILE A 280 -1.11 2.61 -2.16
N VAL A 281 0.01 2.73 -2.86
CA VAL A 281 0.35 1.83 -3.95
C VAL A 281 1.41 0.86 -3.47
N ALA A 282 1.20 -0.43 -3.71
CA ALA A 282 2.10 -1.46 -3.23
C ALA A 282 2.35 -2.55 -4.29
N GLN A 283 3.47 -3.24 -4.15
CA GLN A 283 3.77 -4.43 -4.90
C GLN A 283 3.96 -5.60 -3.95
N VAL A 284 3.24 -6.68 -4.17
CA VAL A 284 3.46 -7.96 -3.48
C VAL A 284 4.34 -8.81 -4.40
N ILE A 285 5.50 -9.20 -3.90
CA ILE A 285 6.52 -9.94 -4.64
C ILE A 285 6.59 -11.34 -4.06
N GLY A 286 6.19 -12.35 -4.83
CA GLY A 286 6.32 -13.76 -4.50
C GLY A 286 7.41 -14.43 -5.34
N GLU A 287 7.70 -15.70 -5.06
CA GLU A 287 8.68 -16.49 -5.81
C GLU A 287 8.27 -16.67 -7.28
N GLU A 288 6.97 -16.83 -7.56
CA GLU A 288 6.46 -17.11 -8.90
C GLU A 288 6.12 -15.86 -9.72
N GLY A 289 6.03 -14.68 -9.08
CA GLY A 289 5.64 -13.44 -9.77
C GLY A 289 5.27 -12.31 -8.83
N LYS A 290 4.70 -11.26 -9.41
CA LYS A 290 4.39 -10.00 -8.72
C LYS A 290 2.96 -9.55 -8.97
N ALA A 291 2.35 -8.97 -7.94
CA ALA A 291 1.09 -8.25 -8.04
C ALA A 291 1.28 -6.77 -7.72
N LEU A 292 0.76 -5.88 -8.57
CA LEU A 292 0.73 -4.44 -8.37
C LEU A 292 -0.66 -4.03 -7.93
N ILE A 293 -0.75 -3.46 -6.73
CA ILE A 293 -1.97 -2.99 -6.10
C ILE A 293 -1.95 -1.46 -6.09
N MET A 294 -2.96 -0.86 -6.70
CA MET A 294 -3.02 0.59 -6.93
C MET A 294 -4.02 1.31 -6.02
N GLY A 295 -4.91 0.57 -5.33
CA GLY A 295 -6.05 1.18 -4.64
C GLY A 295 -6.90 1.98 -5.62
N ASP A 296 -7.27 3.19 -5.23
CA ASP A 296 -8.01 4.13 -6.09
C ASP A 296 -7.11 5.26 -6.63
N SER A 297 -5.81 4.96 -6.81
CA SER A 297 -4.87 5.95 -7.35
C SER A 297 -5.41 6.63 -8.60
N GLU A 298 -5.35 7.96 -8.60
CA GLU A 298 -5.70 8.80 -9.74
C GLU A 298 -4.45 9.45 -10.34
N PHE A 299 -4.65 10.34 -11.30
CA PHE A 299 -3.58 10.91 -12.15
C PHE A 299 -2.30 11.33 -11.39
N THR A 300 -2.43 12.05 -10.28
CA THR A 300 -1.26 12.62 -9.59
C THR A 300 -0.42 11.55 -8.89
N SER A 301 -1.06 10.67 -8.13
CA SER A 301 -0.40 9.55 -7.44
C SER A 301 0.21 8.57 -8.43
N THR A 302 -0.54 8.24 -9.47
CA THR A 302 -0.07 7.34 -10.52
C THR A 302 1.10 7.91 -11.32
N TYR A 303 1.04 9.21 -11.68
CA TYR A 303 2.18 9.86 -12.36
C TYR A 303 3.45 9.82 -11.49
N TRP A 304 3.31 10.03 -10.18
CA TRP A 304 4.43 9.92 -9.25
C TRP A 304 5.01 8.49 -9.24
N VAL A 305 4.17 7.47 -9.14
CA VAL A 305 4.59 6.06 -9.16
C VAL A 305 5.30 5.70 -10.47
N ILE A 306 4.74 6.10 -11.61
CA ILE A 306 5.33 5.86 -12.93
C ILE A 306 6.71 6.51 -13.04
N LYS A 307 6.81 7.78 -12.66
CA LYS A 307 8.04 8.54 -12.72
C LYS A 307 9.13 7.90 -11.84
N THR A 308 8.75 7.39 -10.68
CA THR A 308 9.63 6.86 -9.66
C THR A 308 10.14 5.46 -10.00
N TYR A 309 9.28 4.58 -10.47
CA TYR A 309 9.59 3.15 -10.61
C TYR A 309 9.65 2.65 -12.05
N GLN A 310 9.05 3.35 -13.00
CA GLN A 310 9.11 3.02 -14.44
C GLN A 310 8.90 1.51 -14.71
N HIS A 311 9.87 0.83 -15.33
CA HIS A 311 9.80 -0.58 -15.69
C HIS A 311 9.83 -1.54 -14.47
N ALA A 312 10.22 -1.08 -13.29
CA ALA A 312 10.13 -1.87 -12.05
C ALA A 312 8.68 -2.15 -11.63
N LEU A 313 7.72 -1.40 -12.19
CA LEU A 313 6.27 -1.66 -12.02
C LEU A 313 5.81 -2.93 -12.72
N ARG A 314 6.63 -3.57 -13.56
CA ARG A 314 6.27 -4.81 -14.23
C ARG A 314 5.81 -5.85 -13.21
N SER A 315 4.60 -6.36 -13.44
CA SER A 315 3.92 -7.29 -12.55
C SER A 315 3.08 -8.28 -13.36
N ASP A 316 2.88 -9.47 -12.84
CA ASP A 316 2.10 -10.51 -13.52
C ASP A 316 0.60 -10.30 -13.31
N ILE A 317 0.25 -9.70 -12.17
CA ILE A 317 -1.11 -9.35 -11.77
C ILE A 317 -1.17 -7.85 -11.52
N PHE A 318 -2.25 -7.22 -11.98
CA PHE A 318 -2.50 -5.79 -11.81
C PHE A 318 -3.92 -5.56 -11.29
N GLN A 319 -4.03 -4.94 -10.12
CA GLN A 319 -5.32 -4.43 -9.66
C GLN A 319 -5.55 -3.09 -10.36
N TYR A 320 -6.59 -3.03 -11.17
CA TYR A 320 -6.94 -1.84 -11.91
C TYR A 320 -7.47 -0.75 -10.96
N PRO A 321 -6.85 0.44 -10.97
CA PRO A 321 -7.16 1.46 -9.97
C PRO A 321 -8.58 2.02 -10.10
N HIS A 322 -9.11 2.50 -8.99
CA HIS A 322 -10.38 3.22 -8.88
C HIS A 322 -11.53 2.50 -9.59
N HIS A 323 -11.62 1.18 -9.36
CA HIS A 323 -12.69 0.32 -9.89
C HIS A 323 -12.82 0.31 -11.42
N GLY A 324 -11.79 0.74 -12.13
CA GLY A 324 -11.85 0.94 -13.58
C GLY A 324 -12.69 2.15 -14.01
N SER A 325 -12.93 3.11 -13.11
CA SER A 325 -13.64 4.34 -13.46
C SER A 325 -12.85 5.17 -14.49
N GLY A 326 -13.55 5.87 -15.39
CA GLY A 326 -12.94 6.66 -16.46
C GLY A 326 -12.16 7.91 -15.99
N ARG A 327 -12.00 8.09 -14.69
CA ARG A 327 -11.15 9.13 -14.09
C ARG A 327 -9.71 8.68 -13.95
N THR A 328 -9.44 7.44 -14.25
CA THR A 328 -8.11 6.86 -14.12
C THR A 328 -7.37 6.98 -15.44
N PRO A 329 -6.29 7.72 -15.52
CA PRO A 329 -5.57 7.95 -16.77
C PRO A 329 -4.62 6.82 -17.17
N ASP A 330 -4.81 5.59 -16.71
CA ASP A 330 -3.68 4.74 -16.54
C ASP A 330 -3.44 3.66 -17.57
N LEU A 331 -3.62 4.05 -18.80
CA LEU A 331 -2.95 3.38 -19.90
C LEU A 331 -1.44 3.22 -19.65
N LEU A 332 -0.77 4.23 -19.11
CA LEU A 332 0.68 4.19 -18.96
C LEU A 332 1.14 3.25 -17.85
N THR A 333 0.46 3.23 -16.68
CA THR A 333 0.77 2.23 -15.63
C THR A 333 0.50 0.83 -16.12
N THR A 334 -0.61 0.62 -16.81
CA THR A 334 -0.96 -0.69 -17.36
C THR A 334 0.05 -1.12 -18.43
N VAL A 335 0.52 -0.19 -19.28
CA VAL A 335 1.60 -0.45 -20.26
C VAL A 335 2.91 -0.81 -19.57
N LEU A 336 3.25 -0.15 -18.47
CA LEU A 336 4.47 -0.43 -17.71
C LEU A 336 4.36 -1.73 -16.91
N ALA A 337 3.20 -1.98 -16.30
CA ALA A 337 2.94 -3.21 -15.55
C ALA A 337 2.96 -4.45 -16.45
N ARG A 338 2.45 -4.36 -17.68
CA ARG A 338 2.37 -5.46 -18.67
C ARG A 338 1.81 -6.76 -18.10
N SER A 339 0.77 -6.64 -17.28
CA SER A 339 0.25 -7.78 -16.53
C SER A 339 -0.57 -8.73 -17.40
N ALA A 340 -0.38 -10.01 -17.18
CA ALA A 340 -1.14 -11.06 -17.84
C ALA A 340 -2.57 -11.16 -17.28
N ALA A 341 -2.74 -10.92 -15.97
CA ALA A 341 -4.02 -10.95 -15.30
C ALA A 341 -4.35 -9.56 -14.71
N ILE A 342 -5.60 -9.12 -14.93
CA ILE A 342 -6.09 -7.84 -14.43
C ILE A 342 -7.29 -8.09 -13.52
N LEU A 343 -7.20 -7.59 -12.28
CA LEU A 343 -8.28 -7.60 -11.31
C LEU A 343 -9.00 -6.25 -11.33
N VAL A 344 -10.30 -6.25 -11.56
CA VAL A 344 -11.12 -5.04 -11.59
C VAL A 344 -12.11 -5.09 -10.42
N PRO A 345 -11.86 -4.35 -9.33
CA PRO A 345 -12.63 -4.43 -8.09
C PRO A 345 -13.96 -3.67 -8.17
N CYS A 346 -14.87 -4.10 -9.04
CA CYS A 346 -16.17 -3.47 -9.21
C CYS A 346 -17.29 -4.47 -9.49
N THR A 347 -18.53 -4.00 -9.34
CA THR A 347 -19.70 -4.76 -9.78
C THR A 347 -19.81 -4.79 -11.32
N VAL A 348 -20.47 -5.82 -11.85
CA VAL A 348 -20.67 -5.95 -13.30
C VAL A 348 -21.40 -4.75 -13.90
N ASP A 349 -22.41 -4.22 -13.19
CA ASP A 349 -23.17 -3.06 -13.66
C ASP A 349 -22.34 -1.79 -13.68
N TYR A 350 -21.44 -1.62 -12.69
CA TYR A 350 -20.50 -0.51 -12.68
C TYR A 350 -19.51 -0.63 -13.84
N TYR A 351 -18.93 -1.81 -14.04
CA TYR A 351 -18.01 -2.09 -15.14
C TYR A 351 -18.63 -1.76 -16.51
N LYS A 352 -19.86 -2.24 -16.75
CA LYS A 352 -20.59 -1.96 -18.00
C LYS A 352 -20.89 -0.48 -18.20
N ARG A 353 -21.18 0.25 -17.12
CA ARG A 353 -21.51 1.68 -17.18
C ARG A 353 -20.30 2.54 -17.47
N TYR A 354 -19.15 2.23 -16.87
CA TYR A 354 -17.95 3.06 -16.93
C TYR A 354 -16.84 2.50 -17.83
N SER A 355 -17.05 1.34 -18.43
CA SER A 355 -16.07 0.64 -19.28
C SER A 355 -15.72 1.31 -20.60
N ASN A 356 -16.26 2.50 -20.88
CA ASN A 356 -16.23 3.03 -22.23
C ASN A 356 -14.87 3.52 -22.74
N ASN A 357 -13.87 3.75 -21.87
CA ASN A 357 -12.66 4.44 -22.30
C ASN A 357 -11.37 3.62 -22.07
N CYS A 358 -10.99 3.36 -20.83
CA CYS A 358 -9.71 2.72 -20.56
C CYS A 358 -9.82 1.20 -20.37
N ASN A 359 -10.91 0.70 -19.79
CA ASN A 359 -11.07 -0.70 -19.42
C ASN A 359 -11.05 -1.64 -20.62
N ARG A 360 -11.77 -1.30 -21.70
CA ARG A 360 -11.79 -2.12 -22.93
C ARG A 360 -10.47 -2.09 -23.71
N MET A 361 -9.68 -1.04 -23.55
CA MET A 361 -8.36 -0.98 -24.20
C MET A 361 -7.40 -1.98 -23.55
N VAL A 362 -7.49 -2.15 -22.23
CA VAL A 362 -6.68 -3.09 -21.46
C VAL A 362 -6.95 -4.54 -21.86
N GLU A 363 -8.22 -4.89 -22.10
CA GLU A 363 -8.64 -6.22 -22.55
C GLU A 363 -8.09 -6.61 -23.93
N ASN A 364 -7.72 -5.63 -24.73
CA ASN A 364 -7.27 -5.87 -26.10
C ASN A 364 -5.74 -5.85 -26.27
N TRP A 365 -4.98 -5.71 -25.19
CA TRP A 365 -3.52 -5.76 -25.30
C TRP A 365 -3.01 -7.19 -25.40
N GLU A 366 -2.02 -7.39 -26.26
CA GLU A 366 -1.44 -8.71 -26.56
C GLU A 366 -0.85 -9.43 -25.34
N TRP A 367 -0.46 -8.68 -24.28
CA TRP A 367 0.06 -9.26 -23.05
C TRP A 367 -1.03 -9.55 -22.00
N THR A 368 -2.23 -9.02 -22.14
CA THR A 368 -3.35 -9.30 -21.24
C THR A 368 -4.01 -10.60 -21.65
N LYS A 369 -3.92 -11.60 -20.79
CA LYS A 369 -4.54 -12.91 -21.03
C LYS A 369 -5.96 -12.97 -20.46
N SER A 370 -6.19 -12.32 -19.31
CA SER A 370 -7.46 -12.40 -18.59
C SER A 370 -7.75 -11.14 -17.81
N THR A 371 -9.02 -10.75 -17.79
CA THR A 371 -9.55 -9.66 -16.96
C THR A 371 -10.68 -10.22 -16.11
N TYR A 372 -10.58 -10.01 -14.80
CA TYR A 372 -11.50 -10.56 -13.81
C TYR A 372 -12.25 -9.42 -13.13
N ILE A 373 -13.57 -9.40 -13.27
CA ILE A 373 -14.44 -8.41 -12.64
C ILE A 373 -14.97 -9.02 -11.34
N MET A 374 -14.75 -8.36 -10.23
CA MET A 374 -15.14 -8.84 -8.90
C MET A 374 -16.61 -9.27 -8.83
N GLY A 375 -17.52 -8.52 -9.48
CA GLY A 375 -18.95 -8.81 -9.51
C GLY A 375 -19.33 -10.09 -10.24
N ASP A 376 -18.49 -10.61 -11.15
CA ASP A 376 -18.77 -11.84 -11.90
C ASP A 376 -18.57 -13.09 -11.04
N GLY A 377 -17.58 -13.09 -10.17
CA GLY A 377 -17.24 -14.24 -9.33
C GLY A 377 -15.99 -14.05 -8.51
N THR A 378 -15.79 -14.93 -7.53
CA THR A 378 -14.51 -15.05 -6.84
C THR A 378 -13.49 -15.65 -7.80
N VAL A 379 -12.30 -15.06 -7.87
CA VAL A 379 -11.18 -15.59 -8.62
C VAL A 379 -9.96 -15.72 -7.72
N THR A 380 -9.25 -16.84 -7.84
CA THR A 380 -7.96 -17.07 -7.18
C THR A 380 -6.89 -17.29 -8.25
N LEU A 381 -5.81 -16.53 -8.15
CA LEU A 381 -4.68 -16.58 -9.07
C LEU A 381 -3.39 -16.97 -8.34
N ARG A 382 -2.53 -17.74 -8.99
CA ARG A 382 -1.12 -17.84 -8.62
C ARG A 382 -0.42 -16.51 -8.88
N MET A 383 0.71 -16.28 -8.24
CA MET A 383 1.44 -15.01 -8.39
C MET A 383 1.93 -14.74 -9.82
N ASN A 384 2.01 -15.75 -10.69
CA ASN A 384 2.31 -15.63 -12.13
C ASN A 384 1.08 -15.24 -12.98
N GLY A 385 -0.09 -15.00 -12.36
CA GLY A 385 -1.34 -14.62 -13.03
C GLY A 385 -2.18 -15.77 -13.55
N GLU A 386 -1.78 -17.02 -13.32
CA GLU A 386 -2.57 -18.19 -13.72
C GLU A 386 -3.70 -18.47 -12.71
N CYS A 387 -4.90 -18.78 -13.25
CA CYS A 387 -6.04 -19.13 -12.40
C CYS A 387 -5.79 -20.45 -11.68
N VAL A 388 -6.14 -20.50 -10.41
CA VAL A 388 -6.18 -21.75 -9.63
C VAL A 388 -7.51 -22.42 -9.95
N GLU A 389 -7.46 -23.64 -10.53
CA GLU A 389 -8.64 -24.43 -10.86
C GLU A 389 -9.37 -24.95 -9.58
#